data_204744189b7f29f47fa9be3231bb70df
#
_entry.id   204744189b7f29f47fa9be3231bb70df
#
_cell.length_a   1.000
_cell.length_b   1.000
_cell.length_c   1.000
_cell.angle_alpha   90.00
_cell.angle_beta   90.00
_cell.angle_gamma   90.00
#
_symmetry.space_group_name_H-M   'P 1'
#
loop_
_entity.id
_entity.type
_entity.pdbx_description
1 polymer ?
#
loop_
_entity_poly.entity_id
_entity_poly.type
_entity_poly.pdbx_seq_one_letter_code
_entity_poly.pdbx_strand_id
1 'polypeptide(L)'
;MDINEIRKKAENEYMRWISHLTPNDEFYEELHELKNNPDECLDSFYSELTFGTSGLRGILGPGTNRINGFVIRRTTQGVANYLLGNIKKPSVIIGYDSRKGSDFYARETASVLRGNGIKVYLFNELMPVSLLSYGIKYLSCDMGIMITASHNPKIYNGYKVYNNQGHQIVGKDPQSILKEIEKIDFFSGIKYETDGIKEVPEALYRSFTKKILDISTNVNQEILNNLETIYTPLNGAGGSFVKKVFNSIGYSNYKVVKAQEFPDPDFKTCPQPNPEKLLAYNEAFGLLDSDGGDIIVATDPDSDRVGVALYHEGVRTLVTGNQLGILMLDYLCHVRPPQRNQKVYKSIVTSPLVDKISKKFGLKVVEKLTGFKYIGETIAELEKNNSLNEYYFGFEESNGYLAKPFISDKDGVSSAMLSVEMAAFHKAFGKDLIDRLNEIYEEYGN
;
A
#
# COMPACT_ATOMS: atom_id res chain seq x y z
N MET A 1 16.75 -27.87 -15.47
CA MET A 1 16.42 -28.92 -14.48
C MET A 1 15.31 -29.76 -15.07
N ASP A 2 15.46 -31.08 -15.08
CA ASP A 2 14.40 -31.99 -15.56
C ASP A 2 13.20 -31.95 -14.58
N ILE A 3 11.98 -32.14 -15.08
CA ILE A 3 10.75 -32.13 -14.29
C ILE A 3 10.78 -33.15 -13.15
N ASN A 4 11.44 -34.30 -13.40
CA ASN A 4 11.59 -35.35 -12.37
C ASN A 4 12.56 -34.93 -11.24
N GLU A 5 13.58 -34.15 -11.57
CA GLU A 5 14.49 -33.59 -10.56
C GLU A 5 13.79 -32.55 -9.68
N ILE A 6 12.94 -31.71 -10.30
CA ILE A 6 12.12 -30.71 -9.59
C ILE A 6 11.16 -31.42 -8.63
N ARG A 7 10.43 -32.44 -9.10
CA ARG A 7 9.52 -33.23 -8.25
C ARG A 7 10.23 -33.87 -7.08
N LYS A 8 11.37 -34.51 -7.32
CA LYS A 8 12.16 -35.16 -6.27
C LYS A 8 12.67 -34.14 -5.24
N LYS A 9 13.10 -32.95 -5.68
CA LYS A 9 13.51 -31.87 -4.77
C LYS A 9 12.34 -31.40 -3.91
N ALA A 10 11.17 -31.17 -4.51
CA ALA A 10 9.97 -30.76 -3.79
C ALA A 10 9.53 -31.80 -2.75
N GLU A 11 9.56 -33.08 -3.13
CA GLU A 11 9.22 -34.19 -2.26
C GLU A 11 10.18 -34.32 -1.04
N ASN A 12 11.49 -34.18 -1.27
CA ASN A 12 12.47 -34.17 -0.20
C ASN A 12 12.26 -32.99 0.77
N GLU A 13 11.95 -31.80 0.25
CA GLU A 13 11.71 -30.62 1.09
C GLU A 13 10.36 -30.75 1.84
N TYR A 14 9.33 -31.29 1.21
CA TYR A 14 8.07 -31.63 1.88
C TYR A 14 8.29 -32.59 3.06
N MET A 15 9.04 -33.68 2.85
CA MET A 15 9.35 -34.65 3.92
C MET A 15 10.18 -34.01 5.04
N ARG A 16 11.07 -33.10 4.69
CA ARG A 16 11.83 -32.34 5.68
C ARG A 16 10.91 -31.47 6.54
N TRP A 17 9.93 -30.76 5.95
CA TRP A 17 8.94 -29.97 6.68
C TRP A 17 8.06 -30.85 7.58
N ILE A 18 7.58 -31.97 7.09
CA ILE A 18 6.83 -32.97 7.89
C ILE A 18 7.62 -33.38 9.15
N SER A 19 8.94 -33.54 9.05
CA SER A 19 9.78 -33.97 10.19
C SER A 19 10.06 -32.86 11.21
N HIS A 20 9.86 -31.59 10.84
CA HIS A 20 10.17 -30.44 11.70
C HIS A 20 8.94 -29.77 12.32
N LEU A 21 7.79 -29.77 11.64
CA LEU A 21 6.59 -29.15 12.18
C LEU A 21 5.92 -30.03 13.24
N THR A 22 5.35 -29.37 14.24
CA THR A 22 4.58 -29.94 15.34
C THR A 22 3.13 -29.49 15.29
N PRO A 23 2.18 -30.13 15.97
CA PRO A 23 0.78 -29.73 16.01
C PRO A 23 0.52 -28.28 16.46
N ASN A 24 1.49 -27.64 17.10
CA ASN A 24 1.38 -26.25 17.53
C ASN A 24 1.85 -25.24 16.48
N ASP A 25 2.44 -25.72 15.39
CA ASP A 25 2.94 -24.86 14.33
C ASP A 25 1.83 -24.47 13.36
N GLU A 26 1.94 -23.26 12.79
CA GLU A 26 1.07 -22.75 11.75
C GLU A 26 1.06 -23.72 10.54
N PHE A 27 -0.11 -23.99 9.99
CA PHE A 27 -0.29 -24.87 8.82
C PHE A 27 0.12 -26.33 9.02
N TYR A 28 0.19 -26.84 10.24
CA TYR A 28 0.54 -28.25 10.51
C TYR A 28 -0.43 -29.21 9.83
N GLU A 29 -1.74 -29.00 9.98
CA GLU A 29 -2.78 -29.86 9.40
C GLU A 29 -2.78 -29.76 7.87
N GLU A 30 -2.73 -28.53 7.33
CA GLU A 30 -2.68 -28.30 5.89
C GLU A 30 -1.43 -28.95 5.26
N LEU A 31 -0.27 -28.92 5.95
CA LEU A 31 0.93 -29.60 5.47
C LEU A 31 0.70 -31.11 5.34
N HIS A 32 0.04 -31.73 6.32
CA HIS A 32 -0.26 -33.18 6.29
C HIS A 32 -1.30 -33.54 5.23
N GLU A 33 -2.21 -32.61 4.91
CA GLU A 33 -3.21 -32.78 3.85
C GLU A 33 -2.59 -32.73 2.44
N LEU A 34 -1.48 -32.04 2.23
CA LEU A 34 -0.79 -31.94 0.92
C LEU A 34 -0.44 -33.31 0.32
N LYS A 35 -0.26 -34.37 1.14
CA LYS A 35 -0.05 -35.74 0.64
C LYS A 35 -1.15 -36.22 -0.29
N ASN A 36 -2.37 -35.68 -0.13
CA ASN A 36 -3.54 -36.06 -0.92
C ASN A 36 -3.66 -35.22 -2.21
N ASN A 37 -2.82 -34.19 -2.38
CA ASN A 37 -2.82 -33.30 -3.55
C ASN A 37 -1.37 -33.10 -4.06
N PRO A 38 -0.84 -34.02 -4.87
CA PRO A 38 0.55 -33.96 -5.34
C PRO A 38 0.92 -32.70 -6.14
N ASP A 39 -0.03 -32.14 -6.89
CA ASP A 39 0.21 -30.91 -7.68
C ASP A 39 0.34 -29.69 -6.78
N GLU A 40 -0.48 -29.57 -5.75
CA GLU A 40 -0.37 -28.52 -4.74
C GLU A 40 0.88 -28.68 -3.87
N CYS A 41 1.22 -29.92 -3.51
CA CYS A 41 2.46 -30.22 -2.82
C CYS A 41 3.69 -29.79 -3.66
N LEU A 42 3.68 -30.13 -4.94
CA LEU A 42 4.71 -29.69 -5.87
C LEU A 42 4.80 -28.16 -5.92
N ASP A 43 3.66 -27.46 -6.09
CA ASP A 43 3.62 -25.99 -6.15
C ASP A 43 4.11 -25.34 -4.84
N SER A 44 3.85 -25.97 -3.70
CA SER A 44 4.30 -25.48 -2.39
C SER A 44 5.80 -25.58 -2.16
N PHE A 45 6.50 -26.53 -2.82
CA PHE A 45 7.89 -26.88 -2.52
C PHE A 45 8.86 -26.88 -3.71
N TYR A 46 8.39 -26.65 -4.99
CA TYR A 46 9.25 -26.71 -6.17
C TYR A 46 10.34 -25.60 -6.19
N SER A 47 10.11 -24.50 -5.50
CA SER A 47 11.02 -23.38 -5.38
C SER A 47 10.91 -22.70 -4.01
N GLU A 48 11.77 -21.75 -3.76
CA GLU A 48 11.62 -20.80 -2.64
C GLU A 48 10.97 -19.51 -3.14
N LEU A 49 10.22 -18.81 -2.28
CA LEU A 49 9.75 -17.45 -2.59
C LEU A 49 10.93 -16.53 -2.82
N THR A 50 10.94 -15.87 -3.97
CA THR A 50 12.01 -14.94 -4.33
C THR A 50 11.81 -13.60 -3.65
N PHE A 51 12.81 -13.12 -2.93
CA PHE A 51 12.87 -11.77 -2.41
C PHE A 51 13.28 -10.80 -3.53
N GLY A 52 12.34 -9.99 -3.99
CA GLY A 52 12.54 -9.04 -5.09
C GLY A 52 12.50 -7.58 -4.64
N THR A 53 12.44 -6.67 -5.61
CA THR A 53 12.35 -5.22 -5.38
C THR A 53 11.06 -4.77 -4.66
N SER A 54 10.07 -5.64 -4.56
CA SER A 54 8.84 -5.42 -3.78
C SER A 54 8.80 -6.26 -2.50
N GLY A 55 9.94 -6.83 -2.07
CA GLY A 55 10.02 -7.78 -0.97
C GLY A 55 9.53 -9.17 -1.35
N LEU A 56 8.80 -9.85 -0.45
CA LEU A 56 8.13 -11.12 -0.71
C LEU A 56 6.64 -10.90 -0.98
N ARG A 57 6.07 -11.73 -1.83
CA ARG A 57 4.61 -11.85 -2.02
C ARG A 57 4.28 -13.27 -2.44
N GLY A 58 3.32 -13.91 -1.77
CA GLY A 58 2.95 -15.29 -2.05
C GLY A 58 1.61 -15.67 -1.44
N ILE A 59 1.14 -16.85 -1.77
CA ILE A 59 -0.04 -17.47 -1.18
C ILE A 59 0.31 -17.91 0.25
N LEU A 60 -0.63 -17.76 1.18
CA LEU A 60 -0.54 -18.30 2.54
C LEU A 60 -0.58 -19.84 2.51
N GLY A 61 0.26 -20.47 3.29
CA GLY A 61 0.25 -21.93 3.40
C GLY A 61 1.59 -22.55 3.77
N PRO A 62 1.65 -23.88 3.94
CA PRO A 62 2.89 -24.57 4.23
C PRO A 62 3.77 -24.68 3.00
N GLY A 63 5.09 -24.58 3.18
CA GLY A 63 6.07 -24.77 2.13
C GLY A 63 7.00 -23.59 1.89
N THR A 64 8.03 -23.83 1.10
CA THR A 64 9.08 -22.84 0.78
C THR A 64 8.62 -21.80 -0.23
N ASN A 65 7.61 -22.11 -1.05
CA ASN A 65 7.00 -21.22 -2.04
C ASN A 65 5.68 -20.61 -1.51
N ARG A 66 5.55 -20.47 -0.22
CA ARG A 66 4.37 -19.93 0.48
C ARG A 66 4.77 -18.87 1.49
N ILE A 67 3.83 -18.02 1.90
CA ILE A 67 3.98 -17.15 3.06
C ILE A 67 3.52 -17.91 4.30
N ASN A 68 4.41 -18.02 5.26
CA ASN A 68 4.21 -18.62 6.58
C ASN A 68 5.27 -18.12 7.57
N GLY A 69 5.11 -18.45 8.84
CA GLY A 69 6.02 -18.01 9.92
C GLY A 69 7.49 -18.38 9.69
N PHE A 70 7.77 -19.56 9.12
CA PHE A 70 9.14 -20.01 8.84
C PHE A 70 9.81 -19.15 7.76
N VAL A 71 9.09 -18.88 6.66
CA VAL A 71 9.57 -18.02 5.58
C VAL A 71 9.77 -16.58 6.07
N ILE A 72 8.86 -16.05 6.88
CA ILE A 72 8.98 -14.70 7.47
C ILE A 72 10.18 -14.61 8.41
N ARG A 73 10.35 -15.57 9.33
CA ARG A 73 11.50 -15.59 10.26
C ARG A 73 12.83 -15.69 9.54
N ARG A 74 12.94 -16.58 8.55
CA ARG A 74 14.13 -16.74 7.71
C ARG A 74 14.47 -15.45 6.97
N THR A 75 13.48 -14.86 6.30
CA THR A 75 13.62 -13.59 5.58
C THR A 75 14.08 -12.48 6.51
N THR A 76 13.47 -12.39 7.68
CA THR A 76 13.82 -11.36 8.68
C THR A 76 15.22 -11.54 9.23
N GLN A 77 15.68 -12.78 9.42
CA GLN A 77 17.07 -13.03 9.82
C GLN A 77 18.05 -12.55 8.73
N GLY A 78 17.74 -12.78 7.45
CA GLY A 78 18.55 -12.23 6.35
C GLY A 78 18.57 -10.71 6.32
N VAL A 79 17.41 -10.08 6.54
CA VAL A 79 17.32 -8.60 6.68
C VAL A 79 18.14 -8.11 7.87
N ALA A 80 18.10 -8.81 9.01
CA ALA A 80 18.89 -8.47 10.19
C ALA A 80 20.39 -8.54 9.92
N ASN A 81 20.84 -9.59 9.24
CA ASN A 81 22.25 -9.76 8.85
C ASN A 81 22.72 -8.64 7.92
N TYR A 82 21.90 -8.30 6.91
CA TYR A 82 22.17 -7.18 6.02
C TYR A 82 22.30 -5.85 6.78
N LEU A 83 21.37 -5.56 7.70
CA LEU A 83 21.39 -4.33 8.48
C LEU A 83 22.65 -4.25 9.37
N LEU A 84 22.95 -5.31 10.10
CA LEU A 84 24.12 -5.37 11.00
C LEU A 84 25.45 -5.34 10.26
N GLY A 85 25.49 -5.83 9.03
CA GLY A 85 26.66 -5.72 8.15
C GLY A 85 26.94 -4.30 7.67
N ASN A 86 25.92 -3.42 7.66
CA ASN A 86 26.03 -2.06 7.12
C ASN A 86 25.87 -0.96 8.18
N ILE A 87 25.20 -1.20 9.31
CA ILE A 87 24.81 -0.20 10.30
C ILE A 87 25.14 -0.70 11.72
N LYS A 88 25.85 0.10 12.48
CA LYS A 88 26.35 -0.32 13.82
C LYS A 88 25.25 -0.54 14.86
N LYS A 89 24.19 0.25 14.84
CA LYS A 89 23.04 0.15 15.76
C LYS A 89 21.76 0.41 14.99
N PRO A 90 21.31 -0.55 14.15
CA PRO A 90 20.17 -0.33 13.31
C PRO A 90 18.86 -0.25 14.10
N SER A 91 17.90 0.44 13.49
CA SER A 91 16.53 0.60 13.99
C SER A 91 15.54 0.33 12.88
N VAL A 92 14.43 -0.35 13.22
CA VAL A 92 13.39 -0.74 12.26
C VAL A 92 12.02 -0.41 12.83
N ILE A 93 11.12 0.09 11.97
CA ILE A 93 9.70 0.26 12.27
C ILE A 93 8.89 -0.75 11.45
N ILE A 94 7.88 -1.37 12.07
CA ILE A 94 7.09 -2.46 11.46
C ILE A 94 5.62 -2.11 11.54
N GLY A 95 4.93 -2.22 10.39
CA GLY A 95 3.49 -2.09 10.25
C GLY A 95 2.87 -3.30 9.56
N TYR A 96 1.54 -3.37 9.59
CA TYR A 96 0.78 -4.47 8.99
C TYR A 96 -0.64 -4.02 8.61
N ASP A 97 -1.23 -4.76 7.67
CA ASP A 97 -2.61 -4.57 7.21
C ASP A 97 -3.60 -5.55 7.88
N SER A 98 -4.84 -5.61 7.36
CA SER A 98 -5.92 -6.44 7.89
C SER A 98 -5.89 -7.90 7.46
N ARG A 99 -4.94 -8.33 6.63
CA ARG A 99 -4.89 -9.67 6.07
C ARG A 99 -4.64 -10.75 7.12
N LYS A 100 -5.12 -11.97 6.84
CA LYS A 100 -4.89 -13.14 7.69
C LYS A 100 -3.39 -13.31 7.98
N GLY A 101 -3.03 -13.40 9.25
CA GLY A 101 -1.66 -13.58 9.72
C GLY A 101 -0.79 -12.32 9.73
N SER A 102 -1.25 -11.14 9.23
CA SER A 102 -0.41 -9.94 9.14
C SER A 102 0.11 -9.47 10.50
N ASP A 103 -0.71 -9.46 11.54
CA ASP A 103 -0.32 -9.13 12.92
C ASP A 103 0.67 -10.15 13.50
N PHE A 104 0.42 -11.44 13.27
CA PHE A 104 1.32 -12.53 13.69
C PHE A 104 2.69 -12.39 13.01
N TYR A 105 2.74 -12.23 11.69
CA TYR A 105 4.00 -12.08 10.95
C TYR A 105 4.74 -10.79 11.30
N ALA A 106 4.03 -9.72 11.63
CA ALA A 106 4.65 -8.48 12.12
C ALA A 106 5.34 -8.70 13.48
N ARG A 107 4.73 -9.46 14.41
CA ARG A 107 5.34 -9.84 15.69
C ARG A 107 6.52 -10.78 15.52
N GLU A 108 6.42 -11.78 14.65
CA GLU A 108 7.53 -12.67 14.30
C GLU A 108 8.73 -11.88 13.76
N THR A 109 8.46 -10.94 12.84
CA THR A 109 9.46 -10.00 12.30
C THR A 109 10.11 -9.18 13.41
N ALA A 110 9.30 -8.62 14.31
CA ALA A 110 9.81 -7.83 15.43
C ALA A 110 10.70 -8.65 16.36
N SER A 111 10.29 -9.89 16.66
CA SER A 111 11.00 -10.80 17.57
C SER A 111 12.34 -11.27 17.01
N VAL A 112 12.41 -11.57 15.70
CA VAL A 112 13.68 -11.93 15.05
C VAL A 112 14.64 -10.74 15.01
N LEU A 113 14.18 -9.55 14.68
CA LEU A 113 15.02 -8.34 14.71
C LEU A 113 15.53 -8.05 16.13
N ARG A 114 14.70 -8.20 17.15
CA ARG A 114 15.09 -8.05 18.55
C ARG A 114 16.14 -9.07 18.97
N GLY A 115 15.95 -10.34 18.62
CA GLY A 115 16.92 -11.41 18.88
C GLY A 115 18.31 -11.13 18.29
N ASN A 116 18.39 -10.29 17.27
CA ASN A 116 19.61 -9.79 16.66
C ASN A 116 20.11 -8.46 17.27
N GLY A 117 19.49 -7.96 18.33
CA GLY A 117 19.89 -6.72 19.02
C GLY A 117 19.50 -5.44 18.29
N ILE A 118 18.62 -5.52 17.28
CA ILE A 118 18.13 -4.37 16.53
C ILE A 118 17.04 -3.65 17.34
N LYS A 119 17.03 -2.32 17.30
CA LYS A 119 15.98 -1.51 17.90
C LYS A 119 14.71 -1.59 17.06
N VAL A 120 13.60 -2.04 17.64
CA VAL A 120 12.35 -2.24 16.92
C VAL A 120 11.25 -1.34 17.48
N TYR A 121 10.50 -0.71 16.56
CA TYR A 121 9.20 -0.11 16.80
C TYR A 121 8.15 -0.91 16.05
N LEU A 122 7.08 -1.31 16.75
CA LEU A 122 5.95 -2.03 16.17
C LEU A 122 4.68 -1.22 16.35
N PHE A 123 3.90 -1.06 15.29
CA PHE A 123 2.55 -0.54 15.42
C PHE A 123 1.69 -1.55 16.17
N ASN A 124 0.88 -1.08 17.11
CA ASN A 124 -0.01 -1.91 17.93
C ASN A 124 -1.37 -2.18 17.26
N GLU A 125 -1.65 -1.51 16.15
CA GLU A 125 -2.83 -1.67 15.32
C GLU A 125 -2.45 -1.66 13.83
N LEU A 126 -3.35 -2.18 12.98
CA LEU A 126 -3.19 -2.10 11.54
C LEU A 126 -3.22 -0.64 11.06
N MET A 127 -2.46 -0.33 10.02
CA MET A 127 -2.23 1.05 9.64
C MET A 127 -1.90 1.21 8.15
N PRO A 128 -2.17 2.41 7.56
CA PRO A 128 -1.81 2.71 6.18
C PRO A 128 -0.29 2.65 5.92
N VAL A 129 0.12 2.15 4.76
CA VAL A 129 1.53 2.16 4.33
C VAL A 129 2.15 3.56 4.38
N SER A 130 1.39 4.59 4.06
CA SER A 130 1.84 5.98 4.12
C SER A 130 2.29 6.41 5.52
N LEU A 131 1.63 5.90 6.57
CA LEU A 131 2.05 6.14 7.96
C LEU A 131 3.37 5.44 8.29
N LEU A 132 3.64 4.25 7.72
CA LEU A 132 4.95 3.59 7.84
C LEU A 132 6.06 4.44 7.18
N SER A 133 5.85 4.84 5.92
CA SER A 133 6.79 5.71 5.19
C SER A 133 7.11 6.99 5.97
N TYR A 134 6.08 7.62 6.53
CA TYR A 134 6.24 8.78 7.42
C TYR A 134 6.99 8.45 8.71
N GLY A 135 6.63 7.34 9.35
CA GLY A 135 7.20 6.87 10.61
C GLY A 135 8.69 6.58 10.53
N ILE A 136 9.17 6.03 9.42
CA ILE A 136 10.60 5.80 9.16
C ILE A 136 11.38 7.11 9.33
N LYS A 137 10.94 8.16 8.66
CA LYS A 137 11.58 9.49 8.70
C LYS A 137 11.39 10.17 10.06
N TYR A 138 10.19 10.12 10.62
CA TYR A 138 9.86 10.75 11.90
C TYR A 138 10.68 10.18 13.08
N LEU A 139 10.87 8.86 13.12
CA LEU A 139 11.64 8.17 14.16
C LEU A 139 13.11 7.99 13.79
N SER A 140 13.52 8.45 12.60
CA SER A 140 14.88 8.25 12.05
C SER A 140 15.26 6.75 12.06
N CYS A 141 14.34 5.90 11.63
CA CYS A 141 14.60 4.47 11.48
C CYS A 141 15.43 4.20 10.23
N ASP A 142 16.30 3.21 10.30
CA ASP A 142 17.15 2.80 9.17
C ASP A 142 16.38 1.99 8.13
N MET A 143 15.28 1.37 8.55
CA MET A 143 14.44 0.55 7.68
C MET A 143 12.99 0.52 8.18
N GLY A 144 12.05 0.31 7.26
CA GLY A 144 10.66 -0.02 7.56
C GLY A 144 10.26 -1.35 6.94
N ILE A 145 9.36 -2.07 7.60
CA ILE A 145 8.80 -3.32 7.09
C ILE A 145 7.28 -3.24 7.16
N MET A 146 6.60 -3.58 6.07
CA MET A 146 5.14 -3.66 6.00
C MET A 146 4.72 -5.07 5.65
N ILE A 147 3.94 -5.68 6.51
CA ILE A 147 3.33 -6.99 6.26
C ILE A 147 2.01 -6.77 5.56
N THR A 148 1.99 -7.01 4.26
CA THR A 148 0.84 -6.76 3.38
C THR A 148 1.04 -7.40 2.01
N ALA A 149 -0.06 -7.76 1.37
CA ALA A 149 -0.10 -8.04 -0.08
C ALA A 149 -0.94 -7.00 -0.85
N SER A 150 -1.16 -5.78 -0.26
CA SER A 150 -1.92 -4.68 -0.88
C SER A 150 -3.32 -5.16 -1.37
N HIS A 151 -3.63 -4.98 -2.63
CA HIS A 151 -4.91 -5.31 -3.27
C HIS A 151 -5.02 -6.75 -3.81
N ASN A 152 -4.04 -7.62 -3.55
CA ASN A 152 -4.10 -9.02 -4.01
C ASN A 152 -5.29 -9.78 -3.38
N PRO A 153 -5.75 -10.89 -4.00
CA PRO A 153 -6.74 -11.77 -3.40
C PRO A 153 -6.43 -12.15 -1.95
N LYS A 154 -7.45 -12.48 -1.18
CA LYS A 154 -7.37 -12.75 0.28
C LYS A 154 -6.38 -13.84 0.67
N ILE A 155 -6.11 -14.79 -0.24
CA ILE A 155 -5.18 -15.91 -0.01
C ILE A 155 -3.70 -15.49 -0.03
N TYR A 156 -3.38 -14.24 -0.40
CA TYR A 156 -2.01 -13.71 -0.45
C TYR A 156 -1.67 -12.95 0.82
N ASN A 157 -0.40 -13.01 1.21
CA ASN A 157 0.24 -12.04 2.09
C ASN A 157 1.64 -11.70 1.56
N GLY A 158 2.37 -10.82 2.23
CA GLY A 158 3.67 -10.39 1.76
C GLY A 158 4.48 -9.63 2.81
N TYR A 159 5.69 -9.25 2.43
CA TYR A 159 6.69 -8.61 3.28
C TYR A 159 7.39 -7.53 2.45
N LYS A 160 6.96 -6.28 2.56
CA LYS A 160 7.55 -5.13 1.86
C LYS A 160 8.65 -4.50 2.72
N VAL A 161 9.76 -4.13 2.11
CA VAL A 161 10.89 -3.47 2.79
C VAL A 161 11.09 -2.06 2.25
N TYR A 162 11.25 -1.12 3.18
CA TYR A 162 11.45 0.32 2.95
C TYR A 162 12.79 0.74 3.51
N ASN A 163 13.50 1.61 2.79
CA ASN A 163 14.75 2.18 3.26
C ASN A 163 14.54 3.34 4.26
N ASN A 164 15.62 3.91 4.77
CA ASN A 164 15.60 5.04 5.71
C ASN A 164 15.00 6.34 5.15
N GLN A 165 14.75 6.40 3.84
CA GLN A 165 14.12 7.55 3.18
C GLN A 165 12.60 7.35 2.98
N GLY A 166 12.06 6.20 3.40
CA GLY A 166 10.63 5.91 3.41
C GLY A 166 10.07 5.42 2.07
N HIS A 167 10.89 5.06 1.08
CA HIS A 167 10.45 4.36 -0.12
C HIS A 167 10.88 2.89 -0.13
N GLN A 168 10.19 2.05 -0.90
CA GLN A 168 10.58 0.66 -1.06
C GLN A 168 12.01 0.55 -1.60
N ILE A 169 12.74 -0.46 -1.15
CA ILE A 169 14.12 -0.68 -1.56
C ILE A 169 14.25 -0.88 -3.07
N VAL A 170 15.28 -0.28 -3.65
CA VAL A 170 15.60 -0.33 -5.10
C VAL A 170 17.08 -0.60 -5.31
N GLY A 171 17.50 -0.76 -6.56
CA GLY A 171 18.90 -0.89 -6.92
C GLY A 171 19.53 -2.21 -6.43
N LYS A 172 20.60 -2.12 -5.63
CA LYS A 172 21.38 -3.28 -5.16
C LYS A 172 20.86 -3.92 -3.87
N ASP A 173 20.07 -3.20 -3.08
CA ASP A 173 19.64 -3.64 -1.75
C ASP A 173 18.84 -4.94 -1.77
N PRO A 174 17.82 -5.13 -2.65
CA PRO A 174 17.09 -6.37 -2.71
C PRO A 174 17.97 -7.60 -2.94
N GLN A 175 18.95 -7.49 -3.84
CA GLN A 175 19.89 -8.59 -4.15
C GLN A 175 20.85 -8.86 -2.99
N SER A 176 21.26 -7.82 -2.28
CA SER A 176 22.14 -7.94 -1.11
C SER A 176 21.42 -8.63 0.05
N ILE A 177 20.14 -8.27 0.28
CA ILE A 177 19.29 -8.92 1.27
C ILE A 177 19.04 -10.39 0.89
N LEU A 178 18.71 -10.66 -0.38
CA LEU A 178 18.48 -12.04 -0.87
C LEU A 178 19.68 -12.94 -0.59
N LYS A 179 20.90 -12.46 -0.86
CA LYS A 179 22.14 -13.22 -0.55
C LYS A 179 22.28 -13.57 0.94
N GLU A 180 21.82 -12.71 1.83
CA GLU A 180 21.82 -12.99 3.27
C GLU A 180 20.72 -14.00 3.64
N ILE A 181 19.52 -13.91 3.02
CA ILE A 181 18.42 -14.86 3.22
C ILE A 181 18.83 -16.29 2.80
N GLU A 182 19.50 -16.42 1.64
CA GLU A 182 19.93 -17.72 1.09
C GLU A 182 20.91 -18.48 1.99
N LYS A 183 21.62 -17.80 2.91
CA LYS A 183 22.51 -18.42 3.88
C LYS A 183 21.79 -19.03 5.10
N ILE A 184 20.50 -18.71 5.28
CA ILE A 184 19.74 -19.08 6.48
C ILE A 184 18.89 -20.31 6.18
N ASP A 185 18.92 -21.28 7.08
CA ASP A 185 18.04 -22.43 7.05
C ASP A 185 16.64 -22.08 7.60
N PHE A 186 15.59 -22.77 7.12
CA PHE A 186 14.21 -22.52 7.56
C PHE A 186 13.96 -22.84 9.03
N PHE A 187 14.70 -23.78 9.60
CA PHE A 187 14.46 -24.36 10.93
C PHE A 187 15.59 -24.06 11.93
N SER A 188 16.69 -23.44 11.49
CA SER A 188 17.84 -23.19 12.35
C SER A 188 18.55 -21.87 12.05
N GLY A 189 19.36 -21.38 13.00
CA GLY A 189 20.15 -20.16 12.83
C GLY A 189 19.37 -18.84 12.96
N ILE A 190 18.11 -18.89 13.37
CA ILE A 190 17.25 -17.72 13.57
C ILE A 190 17.32 -17.33 15.06
N LYS A 191 17.68 -16.07 15.32
CA LYS A 191 17.68 -15.50 16.68
C LYS A 191 16.31 -14.89 16.97
N TYR A 192 15.83 -15.06 18.19
CA TYR A 192 14.47 -14.69 18.56
C TYR A 192 14.41 -14.11 19.97
N GLU A 193 13.76 -12.96 20.14
CA GLU A 193 13.56 -12.29 21.42
C GLU A 193 12.29 -11.42 21.36
N THR A 194 11.43 -11.56 22.35
CA THR A 194 10.15 -10.83 22.40
C THR A 194 10.21 -9.55 23.22
N ASP A 195 11.16 -9.46 24.15
CA ASP A 195 11.26 -8.32 25.06
C ASP A 195 11.91 -7.10 24.40
N GLY A 196 11.50 -5.91 24.83
CA GLY A 196 12.09 -4.65 24.40
C GLY A 196 11.65 -4.15 23.01
N ILE A 197 10.61 -4.75 22.42
CA ILE A 197 9.88 -4.18 21.29
C ILE A 197 9.15 -2.92 21.78
N LYS A 198 9.34 -1.79 21.08
CA LYS A 198 8.73 -0.51 21.45
C LYS A 198 7.47 -0.27 20.64
N GLU A 199 6.46 0.25 21.29
CA GLU A 199 5.29 0.78 20.58
C GLU A 199 5.63 2.08 19.85
N VAL A 200 4.95 2.31 18.72
CA VAL A 200 5.04 3.56 17.99
C VAL A 200 4.35 4.67 18.79
N PRO A 201 5.02 5.81 19.02
CA PRO A 201 4.47 6.87 19.87
C PRO A 201 3.25 7.57 19.22
N GLU A 202 2.24 7.86 20.02
CA GLU A 202 1.00 8.57 19.63
C GLU A 202 1.28 9.93 18.93
N ALA A 203 2.40 10.58 19.27
CA ALA A 203 2.80 11.83 18.63
C ALA A 203 3.04 11.68 17.12
N LEU A 204 3.45 10.50 16.67
CA LEU A 204 3.64 10.20 15.24
C LEU A 204 2.31 10.26 14.50
N TYR A 205 1.25 9.63 15.03
CA TYR A 205 -0.08 9.64 14.43
C TYR A 205 -0.65 11.07 14.31
N ARG A 206 -0.50 11.88 15.36
CA ARG A 206 -0.94 13.30 15.33
C ARG A 206 -0.16 14.10 14.29
N SER A 207 1.14 13.92 14.22
CA SER A 207 2.01 14.59 13.25
C SER A 207 1.67 14.20 11.82
N PHE A 208 1.44 12.90 11.56
CA PHE A 208 1.01 12.41 10.26
C PHE A 208 -0.33 12.99 9.82
N THR A 209 -1.36 12.96 10.71
CA THR A 209 -2.66 13.56 10.43
C THR A 209 -2.53 15.02 10.04
N LYS A 210 -1.69 15.80 10.77
CA LYS A 210 -1.42 17.21 10.43
C LYS A 210 -0.85 17.35 9.02
N LYS A 211 0.11 16.49 8.63
CA LYS A 211 0.69 16.51 7.28
C LYS A 211 -0.32 16.23 6.18
N ILE A 212 -1.29 15.33 6.42
CA ILE A 212 -2.40 15.08 5.50
C ILE A 212 -3.29 16.32 5.39
N LEU A 213 -3.67 16.92 6.51
CA LEU A 213 -4.51 18.13 6.51
C LEU A 213 -3.85 19.33 5.81
N ASP A 214 -2.51 19.43 5.83
CA ASP A 214 -1.76 20.43 5.07
C ASP A 214 -1.92 20.28 3.54
N ILE A 215 -2.47 19.16 3.05
CA ILE A 215 -2.71 18.89 1.62
C ILE A 215 -4.06 19.41 1.18
N SER A 216 -5.03 19.52 2.11
CA SER A 216 -6.38 20.01 1.82
C SER A 216 -6.35 21.29 0.97
N THR A 217 -7.28 21.39 0.06
CA THR A 217 -7.49 22.57 -0.79
C THR A 217 -8.41 23.60 -0.12
N ASN A 218 -8.91 23.28 1.07
CA ASN A 218 -9.79 24.13 1.88
C ASN A 218 -11.06 24.55 1.12
N VAL A 219 -11.71 23.60 0.46
CA VAL A 219 -13.01 23.82 -0.19
C VAL A 219 -14.00 24.40 0.83
N ASN A 220 -14.80 25.38 0.40
CA ASN A 220 -15.83 25.97 1.25
C ASN A 220 -16.69 24.87 1.88
N GLN A 221 -17.01 25.03 3.18
CA GLN A 221 -17.69 24.01 3.99
C GLN A 221 -19.10 23.68 3.48
N GLU A 222 -19.83 24.68 2.96
CA GLU A 222 -21.16 24.46 2.38
C GLU A 222 -21.06 23.64 1.09
N ILE A 223 -20.07 23.95 0.23
CA ILE A 223 -19.79 23.20 -1.00
C ILE A 223 -19.40 21.77 -0.64
N LEU A 224 -18.50 21.60 0.32
CA LEU A 224 -18.00 20.28 0.73
C LEU A 224 -19.12 19.40 1.26
N ASN A 225 -19.97 19.93 2.16
CA ASN A 225 -21.08 19.18 2.77
C ASN A 225 -22.31 19.04 1.84
N ASN A 226 -22.33 19.67 0.67
CA ASN A 226 -23.33 19.41 -0.33
C ASN A 226 -23.03 18.13 -1.15
N LEU A 227 -21.80 17.62 -1.10
CA LEU A 227 -21.45 16.31 -1.68
C LEU A 227 -21.88 15.21 -0.72
N GLU A 228 -22.53 14.16 -1.21
CA GLU A 228 -22.84 12.95 -0.47
C GLU A 228 -21.94 11.79 -0.95
N THR A 229 -21.11 11.23 -0.05
CA THR A 229 -20.13 10.19 -0.39
C THR A 229 -20.45 8.87 0.29
N ILE A 230 -20.34 7.77 -0.44
CA ILE A 230 -20.22 6.42 0.13
C ILE A 230 -18.73 6.09 0.23
N TYR A 231 -18.24 5.80 1.42
CA TYR A 231 -16.85 5.38 1.64
C TYR A 231 -16.76 3.89 1.98
N THR A 232 -15.83 3.21 1.35
CA THR A 232 -15.45 1.83 1.73
C THR A 232 -13.95 1.68 1.91
N PRO A 233 -13.48 1.26 3.10
CA PRO A 233 -12.10 0.87 3.32
C PRO A 233 -11.78 -0.55 2.81
N LEU A 234 -12.71 -1.26 2.18
CA LEU A 234 -12.57 -2.65 1.72
C LEU A 234 -12.01 -3.58 2.82
N ASN A 235 -12.51 -3.45 4.05
CA ASN A 235 -12.01 -4.14 5.26
C ASN A 235 -10.54 -3.86 5.60
N GLY A 236 -9.95 -2.80 5.05
CA GLY A 236 -8.54 -2.44 5.20
C GLY A 236 -8.23 -1.42 6.28
N ALA A 237 -6.98 -0.97 6.29
CA ALA A 237 -6.41 -0.06 7.29
C ALA A 237 -6.92 1.39 7.16
N GLY A 238 -7.49 1.78 6.02
CA GLY A 238 -7.93 3.16 5.76
C GLY A 238 -9.12 3.62 6.60
N GLY A 239 -9.93 2.70 7.13
CA GLY A 239 -11.23 3.00 7.73
C GLY A 239 -11.20 4.07 8.81
N SER A 240 -10.33 3.94 9.82
CA SER A 240 -10.21 4.92 10.90
C SER A 240 -9.52 6.21 10.46
N PHE A 241 -8.50 6.11 9.62
CA PHE A 241 -7.70 7.25 9.17
C PHE A 241 -8.47 8.17 8.23
N VAL A 242 -9.15 7.64 7.22
CA VAL A 242 -9.95 8.44 6.28
C VAL A 242 -11.10 9.13 7.00
N LYS A 243 -11.85 8.41 7.87
CA LYS A 243 -12.90 9.01 8.70
C LYS A 243 -12.38 10.15 9.57
N LYS A 244 -11.22 9.96 10.22
CA LYS A 244 -10.57 11.00 11.02
C LYS A 244 -10.22 12.23 10.19
N VAL A 245 -9.71 12.03 8.97
CA VAL A 245 -9.35 13.12 8.06
C VAL A 245 -10.60 13.85 7.56
N PHE A 246 -11.64 13.13 7.12
CA PHE A 246 -12.92 13.73 6.71
C PHE A 246 -13.51 14.60 7.82
N ASN A 247 -13.61 14.07 9.04
CA ASN A 247 -14.10 14.83 10.18
C ASN A 247 -13.22 16.05 10.49
N SER A 248 -11.89 15.93 10.31
CA SER A 248 -10.95 17.03 10.61
C SER A 248 -11.03 18.19 9.62
N ILE A 249 -11.43 17.92 8.36
CA ILE A 249 -11.75 18.98 7.38
C ILE A 249 -13.19 19.46 7.49
N GLY A 250 -13.96 19.01 8.48
CA GLY A 250 -15.37 19.36 8.68
C GLY A 250 -16.32 18.66 7.70
N TYR A 251 -15.89 17.63 6.99
CA TYR A 251 -16.74 16.86 6.10
C TYR A 251 -17.50 15.79 6.88
N SER A 252 -18.82 15.88 6.89
CA SER A 252 -19.70 14.97 7.63
C SER A 252 -20.75 14.26 6.78
N ASN A 253 -20.92 14.65 5.52
CA ASN A 253 -21.93 14.10 4.63
C ASN A 253 -21.41 12.84 3.88
N TYR A 254 -20.97 11.84 4.66
CA TYR A 254 -20.57 10.56 4.11
C TYR A 254 -21.16 9.39 4.89
N LYS A 255 -21.38 8.28 4.20
CA LYS A 255 -21.77 7.00 4.77
C LYS A 255 -20.68 5.97 4.55
N VAL A 256 -20.47 5.07 5.51
CA VAL A 256 -19.48 4.00 5.39
C VAL A 256 -20.21 2.68 5.12
N VAL A 257 -19.71 1.89 4.19
CA VAL A 257 -20.20 0.53 3.92
C VAL A 257 -19.95 -0.35 5.16
N LYS A 258 -21.00 -0.58 5.94
CA LYS A 258 -20.90 -1.27 7.27
C LYS A 258 -20.26 -2.65 7.18
N ALA A 259 -20.56 -3.43 6.14
CA ALA A 259 -19.99 -4.76 5.94
C ALA A 259 -18.47 -4.74 5.65
N GLN A 260 -17.92 -3.57 5.29
CA GLN A 260 -16.51 -3.39 4.94
C GLN A 260 -15.80 -2.38 5.85
N GLU A 261 -16.48 -1.79 6.83
CA GLU A 261 -15.96 -0.74 7.70
C GLU A 261 -14.83 -1.21 8.61
N PHE A 262 -14.97 -2.41 9.15
CA PHE A 262 -14.01 -2.98 10.08
C PHE A 262 -13.10 -4.00 9.38
N PRO A 263 -11.87 -4.21 9.90
CA PRO A 263 -10.97 -5.24 9.39
C PRO A 263 -11.63 -6.62 9.36
N ASP A 264 -11.55 -7.31 8.22
CA ASP A 264 -11.97 -8.70 8.07
C ASP A 264 -10.87 -9.44 7.27
N PRO A 265 -10.08 -10.30 7.93
CA PRO A 265 -8.99 -11.02 7.25
C PRO A 265 -9.47 -11.99 6.17
N ASP A 266 -10.75 -12.35 6.19
CA ASP A 266 -11.37 -13.22 5.17
C ASP A 266 -11.93 -12.43 3.99
N PHE A 267 -12.01 -11.09 4.07
CA PHE A 267 -12.59 -10.23 3.02
C PHE A 267 -13.89 -10.80 2.43
N LYS A 268 -14.85 -11.16 3.30
CA LYS A 268 -16.06 -11.93 2.96
C LYS A 268 -16.87 -11.31 1.83
N THR A 269 -16.98 -9.98 1.82
CA THR A 269 -17.76 -9.24 0.83
C THR A 269 -16.95 -8.83 -0.39
N CYS A 270 -15.62 -8.90 -0.32
CA CYS A 270 -14.72 -8.52 -1.41
C CYS A 270 -13.43 -9.36 -1.39
N PRO A 271 -13.46 -10.63 -1.84
CA PRO A 271 -12.29 -11.52 -1.81
C PRO A 271 -11.07 -11.02 -2.61
N GLN A 272 -11.26 -10.05 -3.48
CA GLN A 272 -10.21 -9.30 -4.18
C GLN A 272 -10.43 -7.80 -3.94
N PRO A 273 -9.88 -7.24 -2.83
CA PRO A 273 -10.11 -5.86 -2.41
C PRO A 273 -9.26 -4.87 -3.22
N ASN A 274 -9.55 -4.78 -4.52
CA ASN A 274 -8.82 -3.95 -5.47
C ASN A 274 -9.71 -2.82 -6.00
N PRO A 275 -9.44 -1.54 -5.66
CA PRO A 275 -10.21 -0.39 -6.13
C PRO A 275 -10.12 -0.14 -7.64
N GLU A 276 -9.27 -0.85 -8.39
CA GLU A 276 -9.26 -0.84 -9.85
C GLU A 276 -10.36 -1.72 -10.47
N LYS A 277 -11.10 -2.47 -9.67
CA LYS A 277 -12.11 -3.43 -10.12
C LYS A 277 -13.51 -3.00 -9.71
N LEU A 278 -14.42 -2.85 -10.67
CA LEU A 278 -15.81 -2.46 -10.41
C LEU A 278 -16.50 -3.39 -9.39
N LEU A 279 -16.14 -4.68 -9.38
CA LEU A 279 -16.66 -5.65 -8.42
C LEU A 279 -16.38 -5.30 -6.96
N ALA A 280 -15.29 -4.57 -6.66
CA ALA A 280 -14.98 -4.13 -5.31
C ALA A 280 -15.99 -3.12 -4.75
N TYR A 281 -16.80 -2.51 -5.61
CA TYR A 281 -17.78 -1.49 -5.26
C TYR A 281 -19.21 -2.02 -5.11
N ASN A 282 -19.44 -3.35 -5.23
CA ASN A 282 -20.82 -3.91 -5.22
C ASN A 282 -21.60 -3.55 -3.95
N GLU A 283 -21.00 -3.68 -2.76
CA GLU A 283 -21.64 -3.30 -1.49
C GLU A 283 -21.91 -1.78 -1.43
N ALA A 284 -20.97 -0.99 -1.92
CA ALA A 284 -21.09 0.48 -1.94
C ALA A 284 -22.17 0.93 -2.95
N PHE A 285 -22.25 0.32 -4.12
CA PHE A 285 -23.35 0.58 -5.05
C PHE A 285 -24.70 0.16 -4.49
N GLY A 286 -24.78 -0.98 -3.76
CA GLY A 286 -25.99 -1.37 -3.04
C GLY A 286 -26.47 -0.30 -2.06
N LEU A 287 -25.53 0.32 -1.33
CA LEU A 287 -25.84 1.42 -0.43
C LEU A 287 -26.23 2.70 -1.19
N LEU A 288 -25.56 2.99 -2.31
CA LEU A 288 -25.90 4.11 -3.18
C LEU A 288 -27.29 3.98 -3.78
N ASP A 289 -27.68 2.76 -4.17
CA ASP A 289 -29.02 2.45 -4.73
C ASP A 289 -30.13 2.63 -3.68
N SER A 290 -29.88 2.32 -2.40
CA SER A 290 -30.88 2.43 -1.34
C SER A 290 -30.97 3.83 -0.72
N ASP A 291 -29.85 4.47 -0.53
CA ASP A 291 -29.72 5.67 0.32
C ASP A 291 -29.40 6.94 -0.46
N GLY A 292 -29.07 6.81 -1.76
CA GLY A 292 -28.57 7.92 -2.57
C GLY A 292 -27.11 8.23 -2.31
N GLY A 293 -26.59 9.20 -3.08
CA GLY A 293 -25.23 9.70 -2.98
C GLY A 293 -24.68 10.11 -4.35
N ASP A 294 -23.55 10.82 -4.36
CA ASP A 294 -22.94 11.36 -5.58
C ASP A 294 -21.76 10.50 -6.05
N ILE A 295 -20.91 10.08 -5.13
CA ILE A 295 -19.70 9.29 -5.42
C ILE A 295 -19.46 8.19 -4.41
N ILE A 296 -18.71 7.19 -4.83
CA ILE A 296 -18.12 6.17 -3.97
C ILE A 296 -16.61 6.37 -3.95
N VAL A 297 -16.02 6.37 -2.76
CA VAL A 297 -14.56 6.38 -2.55
C VAL A 297 -14.16 5.06 -1.89
N ALA A 298 -13.15 4.38 -2.44
CA ALA A 298 -12.63 3.12 -1.92
C ALA A 298 -11.12 3.20 -1.70
N THR A 299 -10.62 2.65 -0.56
CA THR A 299 -9.19 2.44 -0.33
C THR A 299 -8.87 0.95 -0.24
N ASP A 300 -7.71 0.54 -0.74
CA ASP A 300 -7.27 -0.87 -0.65
C ASP A 300 -6.78 -1.23 0.78
N PRO A 301 -6.51 -2.52 1.07
CA PRO A 301 -6.24 -2.96 2.44
C PRO A 301 -5.10 -2.26 3.17
N ASP A 302 -4.02 -1.89 2.51
CA ASP A 302 -2.91 -1.14 3.10
C ASP A 302 -2.98 0.38 2.79
N SER A 303 -4.11 0.82 2.21
CA SER A 303 -4.48 2.23 1.97
C SER A 303 -3.42 3.06 1.27
N ASP A 304 -2.70 2.45 0.35
CA ASP A 304 -1.78 3.16 -0.53
C ASP A 304 -2.45 3.55 -1.87
N ARG A 305 -3.67 3.04 -2.14
CA ARG A 305 -4.47 3.34 -3.33
C ARG A 305 -5.84 3.89 -2.96
N VAL A 306 -6.37 4.72 -3.85
CA VAL A 306 -7.76 5.18 -3.80
C VAL A 306 -8.41 5.03 -5.17
N GLY A 307 -9.65 4.57 -5.18
CA GLY A 307 -10.49 4.54 -6.37
C GLY A 307 -11.79 5.28 -6.14
N VAL A 308 -12.38 5.73 -7.23
CA VAL A 308 -13.66 6.45 -7.24
C VAL A 308 -14.59 5.81 -8.24
N ALA A 309 -15.84 5.61 -7.85
CA ALA A 309 -16.93 5.20 -8.73
C ALA A 309 -18.16 6.06 -8.49
N LEU A 310 -19.05 6.11 -9.48
CA LEU A 310 -20.29 6.91 -9.41
C LEU A 310 -21.32 6.36 -10.39
N TYR A 311 -22.54 6.87 -10.32
CA TYR A 311 -23.46 6.80 -11.44
C TYR A 311 -23.25 8.00 -12.35
N HIS A 312 -22.95 7.76 -13.62
CA HIS A 312 -22.99 8.76 -14.69
C HIS A 312 -24.06 8.38 -15.70
N GLU A 313 -25.02 9.24 -15.94
CA GLU A 313 -26.19 8.98 -16.80
C GLU A 313 -26.92 7.65 -16.50
N GLY A 314 -27.01 7.29 -15.20
CA GLY A 314 -27.63 6.05 -14.74
C GLY A 314 -26.78 4.78 -14.90
N VAL A 315 -25.51 4.90 -15.34
CA VAL A 315 -24.59 3.77 -15.52
C VAL A 315 -23.54 3.75 -14.40
N ARG A 316 -23.33 2.58 -13.78
CA ARG A 316 -22.24 2.36 -12.82
C ARG A 316 -20.88 2.56 -13.50
N THR A 317 -20.20 3.62 -13.16
CA THR A 317 -18.96 4.05 -13.80
C THR A 317 -17.82 4.07 -12.82
N LEU A 318 -16.74 3.35 -13.15
CA LEU A 318 -15.48 3.36 -12.40
C LEU A 318 -14.54 4.39 -13.05
N VAL A 319 -14.05 5.33 -12.26
CA VAL A 319 -13.00 6.26 -12.69
C VAL A 319 -11.68 5.50 -12.62
N THR A 320 -11.05 5.25 -13.77
CA THR A 320 -9.76 4.54 -13.82
C THR A 320 -8.64 5.33 -13.15
N GLY A 321 -7.54 4.64 -12.75
CA GLY A 321 -6.42 5.30 -12.10
C GLY A 321 -5.81 6.44 -12.92
N ASN A 322 -5.71 6.29 -14.24
CA ASN A 322 -5.31 7.37 -15.14
C ASN A 322 -6.28 8.54 -15.13
N GLN A 323 -7.58 8.27 -15.24
CA GLN A 323 -8.63 9.29 -15.24
C GLN A 323 -8.65 10.08 -13.93
N LEU A 324 -8.58 9.39 -12.80
CA LEU A 324 -8.55 10.02 -11.49
C LEU A 324 -7.28 10.88 -11.30
N GLY A 325 -6.12 10.40 -11.76
CA GLY A 325 -4.87 11.16 -11.72
C GLY A 325 -4.92 12.43 -12.58
N ILE A 326 -5.52 12.35 -13.77
CA ILE A 326 -5.77 13.50 -14.66
C ILE A 326 -6.70 14.51 -14.01
N LEU A 327 -7.82 14.04 -13.45
CA LEU A 327 -8.79 14.89 -12.75
C LEU A 327 -8.16 15.58 -11.53
N MET A 328 -7.40 14.86 -10.72
CA MET A 328 -6.67 15.44 -9.58
C MET A 328 -5.64 16.47 -10.02
N LEU A 329 -4.88 16.21 -11.08
CA LEU A 329 -3.90 17.15 -11.60
C LEU A 329 -4.57 18.44 -12.10
N ASP A 330 -5.61 18.30 -12.91
CA ASP A 330 -6.40 19.44 -13.43
C ASP A 330 -7.00 20.26 -12.29
N TYR A 331 -7.67 19.60 -11.34
CA TYR A 331 -8.24 20.24 -10.16
C TYR A 331 -7.20 21.01 -9.35
N LEU A 332 -6.10 20.34 -9.00
CA LEU A 332 -5.01 20.96 -8.22
C LEU A 332 -4.44 22.18 -8.95
N CYS A 333 -4.24 22.13 -10.27
CA CYS A 333 -3.73 23.25 -11.04
C CYS A 333 -4.67 24.48 -11.00
N HIS A 334 -5.99 24.26 -10.89
CA HIS A 334 -6.95 25.33 -10.79
C HIS A 334 -7.05 25.95 -9.38
N VAL A 335 -7.04 25.11 -8.33
CA VAL A 335 -7.25 25.58 -6.95
C VAL A 335 -5.93 25.94 -6.22
N ARG A 336 -4.81 25.41 -6.69
CA ARG A 336 -3.45 25.65 -6.19
C ARG A 336 -2.50 25.86 -7.36
N PRO A 337 -2.54 27.04 -8.04
CA PRO A 337 -1.73 27.29 -9.23
C PRO A 337 -0.25 26.93 -9.02
N PRO A 338 0.37 26.23 -9.97
CA PRO A 338 1.76 25.83 -9.84
C PRO A 338 2.73 27.00 -9.78
N GLN A 339 3.79 26.82 -9.02
CA GLN A 339 4.92 27.76 -8.96
C GLN A 339 5.98 27.42 -10.02
N ARG A 340 6.85 28.38 -10.32
CA ARG A 340 7.95 28.18 -11.25
C ARG A 340 8.84 26.98 -10.84
N ASN A 341 9.23 26.15 -11.80
CA ASN A 341 10.05 24.97 -11.68
C ASN A 341 9.39 23.74 -11.03
N GLN A 342 8.12 23.80 -10.68
CA GLN A 342 7.43 22.61 -10.19
C GLN A 342 7.23 21.56 -11.29
N LYS A 343 7.19 20.31 -10.86
CA LYS A 343 7.19 19.14 -11.73
C LYS A 343 6.10 18.15 -11.32
N VAL A 344 5.53 17.49 -12.32
CA VAL A 344 4.68 16.31 -12.15
C VAL A 344 5.50 15.06 -12.43
N TYR A 345 5.35 14.05 -11.60
CA TYR A 345 6.03 12.77 -11.73
C TYR A 345 5.01 11.69 -12.07
N LYS A 346 5.24 10.94 -13.15
CA LYS A 346 4.34 9.86 -13.58
C LYS A 346 5.10 8.62 -14.02
N SER A 347 4.44 7.45 -14.01
CA SER A 347 5.00 6.27 -14.66
C SER A 347 4.96 6.40 -16.19
N ILE A 348 5.86 5.70 -16.88
CA ILE A 348 5.93 5.70 -18.36
C ILE A 348 4.67 5.17 -19.05
N VAL A 349 3.83 4.41 -18.33
CA VAL A 349 2.56 3.84 -18.83
C VAL A 349 1.35 4.70 -18.46
N THR A 350 1.58 5.85 -17.83
CA THR A 350 0.53 6.82 -17.46
C THR A 350 0.12 7.66 -18.67
N SER A 351 -1.13 8.13 -18.66
CA SER A 351 -1.74 8.89 -19.78
C SER A 351 -0.88 10.06 -20.29
N PRO A 352 -0.76 10.26 -21.61
CA PRO A 352 -0.09 11.43 -22.21
C PRO A 352 -0.83 12.75 -22.00
N LEU A 353 -2.11 12.72 -21.56
CA LEU A 353 -2.85 13.96 -21.21
C LEU A 353 -2.18 14.75 -20.09
N VAL A 354 -1.45 14.07 -19.20
CA VAL A 354 -0.62 14.71 -18.16
C VAL A 354 0.33 15.74 -18.75
N ASP A 355 0.96 15.43 -19.88
CA ASP A 355 1.91 16.34 -20.54
C ASP A 355 1.20 17.58 -21.10
N LYS A 356 0.01 17.40 -21.65
CA LYS A 356 -0.79 18.50 -22.23
C LYS A 356 -1.31 19.45 -21.15
N ILE A 357 -1.88 18.89 -20.06
CA ILE A 357 -2.33 19.67 -18.89
C ILE A 357 -1.14 20.39 -18.25
N SER A 358 -0.06 19.66 -17.96
CA SER A 358 1.14 20.23 -17.34
C SER A 358 1.70 21.40 -18.16
N LYS A 359 1.74 21.30 -19.48
CA LYS A 359 2.20 22.36 -20.38
C LYS A 359 1.35 23.63 -20.26
N LYS A 360 0.02 23.50 -20.17
CA LYS A 360 -0.90 24.64 -20.00
C LYS A 360 -0.59 25.43 -18.73
N PHE A 361 -0.30 24.74 -17.64
CA PHE A 361 -0.03 25.34 -16.34
C PHE A 361 1.46 25.60 -16.04
N GLY A 362 2.35 25.40 -17.03
CA GLY A 362 3.79 25.67 -16.88
C GLY A 362 4.56 24.65 -16.03
N LEU A 363 3.98 23.47 -15.80
CA LEU A 363 4.63 22.34 -15.11
C LEU A 363 5.52 21.57 -16.09
N LYS A 364 6.61 21.02 -15.56
CA LYS A 364 7.42 20.03 -16.29
C LYS A 364 6.98 18.62 -15.89
N VAL A 365 6.95 17.69 -16.82
CA VAL A 365 6.66 16.28 -16.58
C VAL A 365 7.95 15.49 -16.53
N VAL A 366 8.06 14.60 -15.55
CA VAL A 366 9.18 13.67 -15.37
C VAL A 366 8.61 12.25 -15.37
N GLU A 367 8.99 11.48 -16.37
CA GLU A 367 8.61 10.07 -16.47
C GLU A 367 9.55 9.17 -15.67
N LYS A 368 8.98 8.20 -14.98
CA LYS A 368 9.69 7.16 -14.20
C LYS A 368 9.26 5.77 -14.65
N LEU A 369 10.06 4.77 -14.35
CA LEU A 369 9.65 3.38 -14.54
C LEU A 369 8.40 3.07 -13.72
N THR A 370 7.66 2.03 -14.12
CA THR A 370 6.45 1.55 -13.41
C THR A 370 6.77 1.15 -11.97
N GLY A 371 5.97 1.66 -11.06
CA GLY A 371 6.07 1.47 -9.62
C GLY A 371 6.46 2.75 -8.87
N PHE A 372 5.62 3.14 -7.89
CA PHE A 372 5.77 4.40 -7.15
C PHE A 372 7.12 4.55 -6.41
N LYS A 373 7.82 3.44 -6.16
CA LYS A 373 9.17 3.43 -5.57
C LYS A 373 10.17 4.29 -6.33
N TYR A 374 10.05 4.44 -7.66
CA TYR A 374 10.92 5.31 -8.46
C TYR A 374 10.54 6.79 -8.33
N ILE A 375 9.27 7.09 -8.06
CA ILE A 375 8.84 8.44 -7.67
C ILE A 375 9.34 8.70 -6.24
N GLY A 376 9.21 7.74 -5.33
CA GLY A 376 9.72 7.81 -3.97
C GLY A 376 11.23 8.06 -3.89
N GLU A 377 12.03 7.34 -4.71
CA GLU A 377 13.48 7.58 -4.86
C GLU A 377 13.76 9.03 -5.29
N THR A 378 12.96 9.54 -6.23
CA THR A 378 13.09 10.94 -6.68
C THR A 378 12.75 11.93 -5.57
N ILE A 379 11.70 11.67 -4.77
CA ILE A 379 11.36 12.51 -3.61
C ILE A 379 12.56 12.55 -2.62
N ALA A 380 13.17 11.38 -2.37
CA ALA A 380 14.36 11.30 -1.52
C ALA A 380 15.55 12.09 -2.08
N GLU A 381 15.76 12.07 -3.39
CA GLU A 381 16.78 12.90 -4.06
C GLU A 381 16.47 14.41 -3.94
N LEU A 382 15.22 14.81 -4.15
CA LEU A 382 14.77 16.19 -3.99
C LEU A 382 14.97 16.67 -2.55
N GLU A 383 14.67 15.82 -1.56
CA GLU A 383 14.88 16.13 -0.14
C GLU A 383 16.37 16.34 0.18
N LYS A 384 17.22 15.44 -0.29
CA LYS A 384 18.68 15.52 -0.13
C LYS A 384 19.26 16.81 -0.74
N ASN A 385 18.67 17.29 -1.82
CA ASN A 385 19.09 18.50 -2.53
C ASN A 385 18.37 19.77 -2.05
N ASN A 386 17.56 19.70 -0.99
CA ASN A 386 16.72 20.80 -0.49
C ASN A 386 15.79 21.39 -1.57
N SER A 387 15.27 20.58 -2.48
CA SER A 387 14.45 20.98 -3.63
C SER A 387 13.08 20.31 -3.64
N LEU A 388 12.55 19.90 -2.47
CA LEU A 388 11.19 19.34 -2.34
C LEU A 388 10.08 20.28 -2.87
N ASN A 389 10.32 21.59 -2.91
CA ASN A 389 9.43 22.59 -3.47
C ASN A 389 9.24 22.45 -5.01
N GLU A 390 10.12 21.70 -5.69
CA GLU A 390 9.95 21.38 -7.11
C GLU A 390 8.91 20.27 -7.36
N TYR A 391 8.54 19.52 -6.32
CA TYR A 391 7.49 18.50 -6.43
C TYR A 391 6.11 19.15 -6.40
N TYR A 392 5.27 18.86 -7.38
CA TYR A 392 3.89 19.33 -7.44
C TYR A 392 2.90 18.20 -7.19
N PHE A 393 2.98 17.13 -7.99
CA PHE A 393 2.11 15.97 -7.94
C PHE A 393 2.82 14.75 -8.52
N GLY A 394 2.53 13.58 -7.98
CA GLY A 394 3.04 12.32 -8.51
C GLY A 394 1.96 11.26 -8.50
N PHE A 395 1.90 10.42 -9.56
CA PHE A 395 0.95 9.32 -9.60
C PHE A 395 1.34 8.21 -10.58
N GLU A 396 0.75 7.06 -10.36
CA GLU A 396 0.81 5.89 -11.25
C GLU A 396 -0.61 5.45 -11.66
N GLU A 397 -0.71 4.79 -12.80
CA GLU A 397 -1.97 4.33 -13.40
C GLU A 397 -2.77 3.36 -12.52
N SER A 398 -2.11 2.74 -11.55
CA SER A 398 -2.67 1.76 -10.63
C SER A 398 -3.25 2.38 -9.36
N ASN A 399 -3.92 3.54 -9.49
CA ASN A 399 -4.64 4.22 -8.40
C ASN A 399 -3.77 4.73 -7.23
N GLY A 400 -2.48 4.95 -7.47
CA GLY A 400 -1.53 5.48 -6.47
C GLY A 400 -1.17 6.94 -6.71
N TYR A 401 -1.44 7.84 -5.75
CA TYR A 401 -1.27 9.29 -5.87
C TYR A 401 -0.55 9.88 -4.68
N LEU A 402 0.16 10.99 -4.88
CA LEU A 402 0.73 11.81 -3.81
C LEU A 402 0.74 13.29 -4.24
N ALA A 403 0.04 14.14 -3.51
CA ALA A 403 -0.12 15.57 -3.84
C ALA A 403 0.89 16.50 -3.16
N LYS A 404 1.62 16.04 -2.15
CA LYS A 404 2.76 16.73 -1.52
C LYS A 404 3.79 15.71 -1.04
N PRO A 405 5.11 15.97 -1.16
CA PRO A 405 6.17 15.00 -0.89
C PRO A 405 6.53 14.90 0.61
N PHE A 406 5.53 14.71 1.50
CA PHE A 406 5.76 14.56 2.94
C PHE A 406 6.19 13.13 3.32
N ILE A 407 5.96 12.19 2.41
CA ILE A 407 6.41 10.79 2.44
C ILE A 407 7.05 10.45 1.09
N SER A 408 7.58 9.24 0.97
CA SER A 408 8.22 8.75 -0.24
C SER A 408 7.50 7.52 -0.85
N ASP A 409 6.20 7.40 -0.58
CA ASP A 409 5.30 6.43 -1.22
C ASP A 409 3.94 7.10 -1.47
N LYS A 410 3.05 6.43 -2.17
CA LYS A 410 1.68 6.88 -2.44
C LYS A 410 0.82 6.85 -1.18
N ASP A 411 -0.20 7.68 -1.13
CA ASP A 411 -1.06 7.82 0.03
C ASP A 411 -2.55 7.83 -0.34
N GLY A 412 -3.24 6.74 -0.03
CA GLY A 412 -4.68 6.62 -0.24
C GLY A 412 -5.50 7.50 0.70
N VAL A 413 -4.99 7.84 1.89
CA VAL A 413 -5.73 8.63 2.89
C VAL A 413 -5.88 10.08 2.43
N SER A 414 -4.79 10.75 2.05
CA SER A 414 -4.87 12.11 1.50
C SER A 414 -5.54 12.15 0.14
N SER A 415 -5.37 11.09 -0.66
CA SER A 415 -6.02 11.00 -1.96
C SER A 415 -7.53 10.82 -1.85
N ALA A 416 -8.04 10.11 -0.82
CA ALA A 416 -9.47 10.04 -0.52
C ALA A 416 -10.02 11.42 -0.15
N MET A 417 -9.31 12.19 0.68
CA MET A 417 -9.67 13.58 1.00
C MET A 417 -9.73 14.45 -0.24
N LEU A 418 -8.70 14.41 -1.09
CA LEU A 418 -8.68 15.19 -2.33
C LEU A 418 -9.78 14.77 -3.30
N SER A 419 -10.15 13.48 -3.33
CA SER A 419 -11.25 12.99 -4.19
C SER A 419 -12.58 13.62 -3.81
N VAL A 420 -12.90 13.73 -2.50
CA VAL A 420 -14.15 14.37 -2.06
C VAL A 420 -14.11 15.87 -2.24
N GLU A 421 -12.99 16.54 -1.97
CA GLU A 421 -12.83 17.99 -2.22
C GLU A 421 -13.01 18.33 -3.70
N MET A 422 -12.39 17.55 -4.59
CA MET A 422 -12.50 17.70 -6.05
C MET A 422 -13.94 17.46 -6.54
N ALA A 423 -14.58 16.39 -6.08
CA ALA A 423 -15.94 16.07 -6.48
C ALA A 423 -16.93 17.15 -6.00
N ALA A 424 -16.79 17.62 -4.77
CA ALA A 424 -17.60 18.71 -4.23
C ALA A 424 -17.41 20.01 -5.01
N PHE A 425 -16.17 20.33 -5.39
CA PHE A 425 -15.85 21.48 -6.22
C PHE A 425 -16.59 21.42 -7.57
N HIS A 426 -16.52 20.31 -8.29
CA HIS A 426 -17.18 20.16 -9.59
C HIS A 426 -18.70 20.12 -9.45
N LYS A 427 -19.25 19.48 -8.41
CA LYS A 427 -20.68 19.47 -8.13
C LYS A 427 -21.25 20.88 -7.93
N ALA A 428 -20.49 21.80 -7.34
CA ALA A 428 -20.92 23.18 -7.17
C ALA A 428 -21.14 23.91 -8.51
N PHE A 429 -20.57 23.39 -9.61
CA PHE A 429 -20.80 23.85 -10.98
C PHE A 429 -21.81 22.98 -11.75
N GLY A 430 -22.54 22.09 -11.07
CA GLY A 430 -23.54 21.22 -11.67
C GLY A 430 -22.94 20.06 -12.52
N LYS A 431 -21.70 19.64 -12.22
CA LYS A 431 -20.96 18.61 -12.96
C LYS A 431 -20.56 17.45 -12.03
N ASP A 432 -20.60 16.24 -12.54
CA ASP A 432 -19.90 15.12 -11.92
C ASP A 432 -18.44 15.01 -12.42
N LEU A 433 -17.72 13.99 -11.94
CA LEU A 433 -16.31 13.80 -12.33
C LEU A 433 -16.15 13.35 -13.79
N ILE A 434 -17.15 12.67 -14.36
CA ILE A 434 -17.11 12.22 -15.76
C ILE A 434 -17.43 13.39 -16.69
N ASP A 435 -18.35 14.28 -16.32
CA ASP A 435 -18.58 15.53 -17.06
C ASP A 435 -17.28 16.35 -17.18
N ARG A 436 -16.56 16.50 -16.04
CA ARG A 436 -15.27 17.21 -16.06
C ARG A 436 -14.22 16.48 -16.90
N LEU A 437 -14.17 15.17 -16.82
CA LEU A 437 -13.26 14.38 -17.63
C LEU A 437 -13.52 14.53 -19.13
N ASN A 438 -14.80 14.55 -19.55
CA ASN A 438 -15.20 14.78 -20.94
C ASN A 438 -14.78 16.16 -21.42
N GLU A 439 -14.92 17.21 -20.61
CA GLU A 439 -14.42 18.54 -20.92
C GLU A 439 -12.87 18.55 -21.10
N ILE A 440 -12.16 17.81 -20.26
CA ILE A 440 -10.69 17.66 -20.41
C ILE A 440 -10.35 16.97 -21.73
N TYR A 441 -11.12 15.95 -22.12
CA TYR A 441 -10.91 15.28 -23.42
C TYR A 441 -11.24 16.20 -24.61
N GLU A 442 -12.27 17.03 -24.52
CA GLU A 442 -12.59 18.03 -25.53
C GLU A 442 -11.49 19.10 -25.67
N GLU A 443 -10.93 19.54 -24.53
CA GLU A 443 -9.91 20.59 -24.52
C GLU A 443 -8.54 20.07 -25.01
N TYR A 444 -8.15 18.85 -24.65
CA TYR A 444 -6.78 18.33 -24.91
C TYR A 444 -6.73 17.17 -25.90
N GLY A 445 -7.87 16.63 -26.32
CA GLY A 445 -7.98 15.41 -27.10
C GLY A 445 -7.82 14.15 -26.26
N ASN A 446 -8.33 13.05 -26.78
CA ASN A 446 -8.25 11.73 -26.16
C ASN A 446 -6.84 11.12 -26.23
#